data_f15189030d3eb738ed6f58d3e785e485
#
_entry.id   f15189030d3eb738ed6f58d3e785e485
#
_cell.length_a   1.000
_cell.length_b   1.000
_cell.length_c   1.000
_cell.angle_alpha   90.00
_cell.angle_beta   90.00
_cell.angle_gamma   90.00
#
_symmetry.space_group_name_H-M   'P 1'
#
loop_
_entity.id
_entity.type
_entity.pdbx_description
1 polymer ?
#
loop_
_entity_poly.entity_id
_entity_poly.type
_entity_poly.pdbx_seq_one_letter_code
_entity_poly.pdbx_strand_id
1 'polypeptide(L)'
;MIYTALGDSITYGESASSIDKAYPQLALASPSTSCRRTAGHVLARPGWSSSQLLRAVIWRGTPLIRSSTVVSLWIGGVDLAYAALYSVRSGIPLPFQPSAAKFRRNYSSILNQIRRNSCARIFCFTQYNPFPNSPLACEKIDRLNEMIREQAHSFNATVVPAHHWFEGRQAELIYGYQTGRIEDALGGFKPIHPNDQGHRVIAKGLVPYLASR
;
A
#
# COMPACT_ATOMS: atom_id res chain seq x y z
N MET A 1 -7.26 14.55 -15.32
CA MET A 1 -6.98 14.04 -13.97
C MET A 1 -5.48 13.90 -13.80
N ILE A 2 -4.92 14.32 -12.67
CA ILE A 2 -3.52 14.07 -12.32
C ILE A 2 -3.54 13.16 -11.08
N TYR A 3 -3.03 11.95 -11.24
CA TYR A 3 -3.01 10.91 -10.22
C TYR A 3 -1.58 10.74 -9.67
N THR A 4 -1.41 10.79 -8.36
CA THR A 4 -0.14 10.46 -7.70
C THR A 4 -0.31 9.26 -6.77
N ALA A 5 0.45 8.20 -7.02
CA ALA A 5 0.52 7.01 -6.19
C ALA A 5 1.72 7.10 -5.23
N LEU A 6 1.45 7.09 -3.94
CA LEU A 6 2.45 7.12 -2.85
C LEU A 6 2.50 5.74 -2.19
N GLY A 7 3.70 5.17 -2.01
CA GLY A 7 3.76 3.86 -1.36
C GLY A 7 5.14 3.22 -1.27
N ASP A 8 5.11 1.91 -1.14
CA ASP A 8 6.29 1.03 -1.05
C ASP A 8 6.48 0.18 -2.30
N SER A 9 6.97 -1.06 -2.13
CA SER A 9 7.21 -2.03 -3.20
C SER A 9 5.96 -2.38 -4.01
N ILE A 10 4.79 -2.45 -3.37
CA ILE A 10 3.53 -2.78 -4.06
C ILE A 10 3.17 -1.65 -5.04
N THR A 11 3.27 -0.41 -4.59
CA THR A 11 3.00 0.77 -5.43
C THR A 11 4.07 0.98 -6.50
N TYR A 12 5.32 0.60 -6.22
CA TYR A 12 6.40 0.59 -7.19
C TYR A 12 6.16 -0.43 -8.32
N GLY A 13 5.49 -1.54 -8.03
CA GLY A 13 5.22 -2.62 -8.98
C GLY A 13 6.20 -3.77 -8.86
N GLU A 14 6.74 -4.02 -7.66
CA GLU A 14 7.62 -5.16 -7.44
C GLU A 14 6.88 -6.47 -7.73
N SER A 15 7.58 -7.41 -8.42
CA SER A 15 7.05 -8.67 -8.94
C SER A 15 6.03 -8.55 -10.09
N ALA A 16 5.74 -7.35 -10.58
CA ALA A 16 5.17 -7.20 -11.91
C ALA A 16 6.25 -7.52 -12.97
N SER A 17 5.88 -8.19 -14.05
CA SER A 17 6.85 -8.58 -15.10
C SER A 17 7.37 -7.40 -15.93
N SER A 18 6.71 -6.24 -15.85
CA SER A 18 7.16 -4.94 -16.37
C SER A 18 6.50 -3.80 -15.62
N ILE A 19 7.08 -2.60 -15.72
CA ILE A 19 6.52 -1.40 -15.07
C ILE A 19 5.10 -1.08 -15.55
N ASP A 20 4.79 -1.35 -16.81
CA ASP A 20 3.46 -1.09 -17.40
C ASP A 20 2.38 -2.01 -16.80
N LYS A 21 2.78 -3.12 -16.17
CA LYS A 21 1.90 -4.04 -15.49
C LYS A 21 1.74 -3.73 -13.99
N ALA A 22 2.45 -2.74 -13.47
CA ALA A 22 2.21 -2.24 -12.14
C ALA A 22 0.82 -1.59 -12.03
N TYR A 23 0.13 -1.78 -10.91
CA TYR A 23 -1.26 -1.34 -10.76
C TYR A 23 -1.51 0.15 -11.03
N PRO A 24 -0.58 1.08 -10.69
CA PRO A 24 -0.84 2.49 -10.98
C PRO A 24 -0.92 2.76 -12.49
N GLN A 25 -0.06 2.12 -13.28
CA GLN A 25 -0.03 2.26 -14.74
C GLN A 25 -1.27 1.61 -15.37
N LEU A 26 -1.61 0.39 -14.94
CA LEU A 26 -2.82 -0.31 -15.40
C LEU A 26 -4.10 0.49 -15.10
N ALA A 27 -4.19 1.11 -13.92
CA ALA A 27 -5.34 1.91 -13.55
C ALA A 27 -5.47 3.18 -14.41
N LEU A 28 -4.35 3.82 -14.77
CA LEU A 28 -4.33 4.97 -15.66
C LEU A 28 -4.66 4.61 -17.11
N ALA A 29 -4.21 3.44 -17.57
CA ALA A 29 -4.47 2.95 -18.93
C ALA A 29 -5.90 2.42 -19.11
N SER A 30 -6.68 2.29 -18.04
CA SER A 30 -8.07 1.80 -18.13
C SER A 30 -8.94 2.74 -18.99
N PRO A 31 -9.82 2.21 -19.87
CA PRO A 31 -10.72 3.03 -20.67
C PRO A 31 -11.53 4.05 -19.87
N SER A 32 -11.97 3.68 -18.65
CA SER A 32 -12.74 4.57 -17.77
C SER A 32 -11.94 5.77 -17.23
N THR A 33 -10.63 5.71 -17.26
CA THR A 33 -9.72 6.79 -16.83
C THR A 33 -9.06 7.48 -18.01
N SER A 34 -8.70 6.76 -19.07
CA SER A 34 -7.96 7.27 -20.24
C SER A 34 -8.78 8.19 -21.16
N CYS A 35 -10.13 8.11 -21.13
CA CYS A 35 -11.00 9.05 -21.89
C CYS A 35 -10.84 10.52 -21.45
N ARG A 36 -10.11 10.80 -20.38
CA ARG A 36 -9.75 12.13 -19.90
C ARG A 36 -8.25 12.33 -20.10
N ARG A 37 -7.82 13.58 -20.32
CA ARG A 37 -6.38 13.88 -20.22
C ARG A 37 -5.92 13.48 -18.81
N THR A 38 -5.23 12.34 -18.69
CA THR A 38 -4.72 11.81 -17.44
C THR A 38 -3.20 11.82 -17.48
N ALA A 39 -2.61 12.23 -16.36
CA ALA A 39 -1.19 12.07 -16.09
C ALA A 39 -1.03 11.32 -14.76
N GLY A 40 0.03 10.56 -14.60
CA GLY A 40 0.29 9.82 -13.38
C GLY A 40 1.72 9.98 -12.90
N HIS A 41 1.88 10.04 -11.58
CA HIS A 41 3.15 10.04 -10.89
C HIS A 41 3.18 8.91 -9.88
N VAL A 42 4.34 8.27 -9.73
CA VAL A 42 4.58 7.27 -8.71
C VAL A 42 5.74 7.74 -7.83
N LEU A 43 5.48 7.92 -6.54
CA LEU A 43 6.49 8.16 -5.52
C LEU A 43 6.49 6.98 -4.56
N ALA A 44 7.22 5.96 -4.94
CA ALA A 44 7.31 4.70 -4.23
C ALA A 44 8.68 4.06 -4.44
N ARG A 45 9.08 3.21 -3.50
CA ARG A 45 10.32 2.44 -3.61
C ARG A 45 10.23 1.13 -2.81
N PRO A 46 10.79 0.02 -3.32
CA PRO A 46 10.91 -1.21 -2.57
C PRO A 46 11.57 -1.01 -1.21
N GLY A 47 10.97 -1.64 -0.18
CA GLY A 47 11.48 -1.60 1.18
C GLY A 47 11.19 -0.31 1.95
N TRP A 48 10.47 0.66 1.39
CA TRP A 48 10.11 1.86 2.15
C TRP A 48 9.13 1.56 3.29
N SER A 49 9.51 2.02 4.48
CA SER A 49 8.62 2.16 5.63
C SER A 49 7.87 3.50 5.57
N SER A 50 6.88 3.67 6.44
CA SER A 50 6.17 4.95 6.61
C SER A 50 7.10 6.15 6.87
N SER A 51 8.20 5.93 7.60
CA SER A 51 9.21 6.98 7.86
C SER A 51 9.97 7.41 6.60
N GLN A 52 10.29 6.46 5.73
CA GLN A 52 11.02 6.74 4.49
C GLN A 52 10.10 7.41 3.47
N LEU A 53 8.85 6.95 3.37
CA LEU A 53 7.85 7.61 2.52
C LEU A 53 7.57 9.04 3.00
N LEU A 54 7.42 9.27 4.31
CA LEU A 54 7.22 10.62 4.85
C LEU A 54 8.36 11.56 4.46
N ARG A 55 9.61 11.12 4.59
CA ARG A 55 10.76 11.90 4.13
C ARG A 55 10.71 12.19 2.64
N ALA A 56 10.39 11.17 1.82
CA ALA A 56 10.28 11.35 0.38
C ALA A 56 9.16 12.33 0.00
N VAL A 57 8.02 12.29 0.68
CA VAL A 57 6.90 13.23 0.50
C VAL A 57 7.34 14.66 0.79
N ILE A 58 8.03 14.89 1.90
CA ILE A 58 8.51 16.22 2.29
C ILE A 58 9.53 16.77 1.29
N TRP A 59 10.54 15.96 0.92
CA TRP A 59 11.66 16.42 0.12
C TRP A 59 11.41 16.46 -1.39
N ARG A 60 10.58 15.55 -1.91
CA ARG A 60 10.37 15.36 -3.36
C ARG A 60 8.90 15.31 -3.78
N GLY A 61 8.01 14.93 -2.87
CA GLY A 61 6.60 14.67 -3.18
C GLY A 61 5.75 15.93 -3.25
N THR A 62 6.15 17.01 -2.59
CA THR A 62 5.35 18.24 -2.52
C THR A 62 4.95 18.80 -3.88
N PRO A 63 5.83 18.92 -4.90
CA PRO A 63 5.43 19.39 -6.23
C PRO A 63 4.43 18.45 -6.91
N LEU A 64 4.62 17.12 -6.77
CA LEU A 64 3.71 16.11 -7.33
C LEU A 64 2.33 16.20 -6.68
N ILE A 65 2.29 16.33 -5.36
CA ILE A 65 1.05 16.45 -4.59
C ILE A 65 0.30 17.73 -4.97
N ARG A 66 1.00 18.86 -5.13
CA ARG A 66 0.38 20.13 -5.52
C ARG A 66 -0.36 20.07 -6.87
N SER A 67 0.19 19.34 -7.81
CA SER A 67 -0.43 19.18 -9.13
C SER A 67 -1.54 18.13 -9.14
N SER A 68 -1.66 17.31 -8.09
CA SER A 68 -2.57 16.17 -8.08
C SER A 68 -4.02 16.57 -7.87
N THR A 69 -4.91 15.92 -8.60
CA THR A 69 -6.35 15.91 -8.33
C THR A 69 -6.77 14.67 -7.53
N VAL A 70 -5.92 13.62 -7.57
CA VAL A 70 -6.12 12.36 -6.85
C VAL A 70 -4.78 11.88 -6.31
N VAL A 71 -4.76 11.45 -5.06
CA VAL A 71 -3.59 10.82 -4.42
C VAL A 71 -4.02 9.50 -3.79
N SER A 72 -3.31 8.43 -4.09
CA SER A 72 -3.45 7.18 -3.34
C SER A 72 -2.26 6.96 -2.41
N LEU A 73 -2.51 6.35 -1.26
CA LEU A 73 -1.52 6.02 -0.24
C LEU A 73 -1.61 4.54 0.12
N TRP A 74 -0.54 3.79 -0.16
CA TRP A 74 -0.40 2.38 0.22
C TRP A 74 0.96 2.14 0.86
N ILE A 75 0.99 2.09 2.18
CA ILE A 75 2.21 1.97 3.00
C ILE A 75 1.89 1.29 4.33
N GLY A 76 2.86 0.60 4.91
CA GLY A 76 2.76 0.01 6.24
C GLY A 76 3.17 -1.45 6.30
N GLY A 77 3.20 -2.16 5.17
CA GLY A 77 3.64 -3.56 5.13
C GLY A 77 5.05 -3.75 5.69
N VAL A 78 5.98 -2.86 5.35
CA VAL A 78 7.36 -2.89 5.84
C VAL A 78 7.44 -2.55 7.34
N ASP A 79 6.65 -1.58 7.82
CA ASP A 79 6.59 -1.23 9.25
C ASP A 79 6.16 -2.45 10.10
N LEU A 80 5.21 -3.24 9.56
CA LEU A 80 4.72 -4.46 10.18
C LEU A 80 5.72 -5.61 10.07
N ALA A 81 6.32 -5.82 8.89
CA ALA A 81 7.21 -6.93 8.60
C ALA A 81 8.46 -6.94 9.49
N TYR A 82 9.05 -5.77 9.77
CA TYR A 82 10.20 -5.68 10.66
C TYR A 82 9.88 -6.18 12.07
N ALA A 83 8.74 -5.80 12.64
CA ALA A 83 8.33 -6.24 13.96
C ALA A 83 8.04 -7.75 14.00
N ALA A 84 7.32 -8.25 12.99
CA ALA A 84 6.94 -9.66 12.91
C ALA A 84 8.15 -10.58 12.70
N LEU A 85 9.02 -10.27 11.74
CA LEU A 85 10.21 -11.08 11.43
C LEU A 85 11.22 -11.10 12.59
N TYR A 86 11.37 -9.97 13.30
CA TYR A 86 12.20 -9.96 14.49
C TYR A 86 11.64 -10.91 15.56
N SER A 87 10.34 -10.85 15.85
CA SER A 87 9.69 -11.72 16.84
C SER A 87 9.86 -13.20 16.50
N VAL A 88 9.68 -13.56 15.23
CA VAL A 88 9.83 -14.96 14.77
C VAL A 88 11.28 -15.44 14.90
N ARG A 89 12.27 -14.58 14.54
CA ARG A 89 13.70 -14.95 14.59
C ARG A 89 14.28 -15.02 16.00
N SER A 90 13.87 -14.12 16.87
CA SER A 90 14.40 -14.02 18.23
C SER A 90 13.64 -14.85 19.26
N GLY A 91 12.44 -15.34 18.91
CA GLY A 91 11.52 -15.93 19.87
C GLY A 91 10.98 -14.94 20.91
N ILE A 92 11.34 -13.65 20.81
CA ILE A 92 10.93 -12.59 21.73
C ILE A 92 9.80 -11.78 21.07
N PRO A 93 8.60 -11.75 21.64
CA PRO A 93 7.54 -10.89 21.14
C PRO A 93 7.96 -9.42 21.21
N LEU A 94 8.21 -8.78 20.07
CA LEU A 94 8.37 -7.33 20.08
C LEU A 94 7.04 -6.68 20.47
N PRO A 95 7.07 -5.72 21.41
CA PRO A 95 5.88 -4.92 21.67
C PRO A 95 5.49 -4.20 20.39
N PHE A 96 4.34 -4.53 19.84
CA PHE A 96 3.78 -3.88 18.65
C PHE A 96 3.52 -2.38 18.87
N GLN A 97 3.32 -1.99 20.13
CA GLN A 97 2.92 -0.64 20.54
C GLN A 97 3.86 0.49 20.04
N PRO A 98 5.19 0.43 20.21
CA PRO A 98 6.05 1.52 19.74
C PRO A 98 6.10 1.66 18.21
N SER A 99 6.08 0.54 17.48
CA SER A 99 6.07 0.55 16.02
C SER A 99 4.73 1.02 15.47
N ALA A 100 3.62 0.61 16.08
CA ALA A 100 2.27 1.07 15.75
C ALA A 100 2.10 2.58 15.97
N ALA A 101 2.56 3.10 17.12
CA ALA A 101 2.53 4.53 17.41
C ALA A 101 3.38 5.35 16.42
N LYS A 102 4.56 4.83 16.03
CA LYS A 102 5.41 5.44 15.03
C LYS A 102 4.75 5.45 13.65
N PHE A 103 4.18 4.30 13.23
CA PHE A 103 3.42 4.21 11.99
C PHE A 103 2.27 5.22 11.98
N ARG A 104 1.44 5.26 13.03
CA ARG A 104 0.30 6.20 13.15
C ARG A 104 0.76 7.64 12.97
N ARG A 105 1.83 8.08 13.67
CA ARG A 105 2.38 9.44 13.53
C ARG A 105 2.84 9.74 12.11
N ASN A 106 3.59 8.82 11.49
CA ASN A 106 4.09 9.03 10.13
C ASN A 106 2.96 9.08 9.11
N TYR A 107 1.98 8.17 9.23
CA TYR A 107 0.82 8.10 8.35
C TYR A 107 -0.02 9.38 8.42
N SER A 108 -0.33 9.85 9.65
CA SER A 108 -0.98 11.15 9.87
C SER A 108 -0.19 12.30 9.26
N SER A 109 1.14 12.28 9.42
CA SER A 109 2.00 13.34 8.87
C SER A 109 1.98 13.34 7.33
N ILE A 110 1.96 12.17 6.69
CA ILE A 110 1.82 12.05 5.23
C ILE A 110 0.48 12.63 4.78
N LEU A 111 -0.64 12.23 5.41
CA LEU A 111 -1.97 12.74 5.10
C LEU A 111 -2.05 14.26 5.28
N ASN A 112 -1.46 14.77 6.35
CA ASN A 112 -1.38 16.22 6.60
C ASN A 112 -0.59 16.95 5.52
N GLN A 113 0.55 16.38 5.04
CA GLN A 113 1.31 16.95 3.91
C GLN A 113 0.45 17.00 2.63
N ILE A 114 -0.33 15.96 2.36
CA ILE A 114 -1.24 15.95 1.20
C ILE A 114 -2.29 17.05 1.33
N ARG A 115 -2.97 17.14 2.48
CA ARG A 115 -4.04 18.13 2.72
C ARG A 115 -3.55 19.57 2.71
N ARG A 116 -2.34 19.83 3.22
CA ARG A 116 -1.74 21.18 3.22
C ARG A 116 -1.33 21.66 1.84
N ASN A 117 -1.05 20.74 0.92
CA ASN A 117 -0.48 21.07 -0.37
C ASN A 117 -1.45 20.89 -1.54
N SER A 118 -2.62 20.24 -1.35
CA SER A 118 -3.60 20.03 -2.42
C SER A 118 -5.01 19.81 -1.88
N CYS A 119 -5.98 20.06 -2.76
CA CYS A 119 -7.39 19.66 -2.56
C CYS A 119 -7.68 18.28 -3.17
N ALA A 120 -6.66 17.46 -3.43
CA ALA A 120 -6.81 16.16 -4.05
C ALA A 120 -7.72 15.24 -3.23
N ARG A 121 -8.48 14.41 -3.92
CA ARG A 121 -9.14 13.26 -3.30
C ARG A 121 -8.07 12.27 -2.84
N ILE A 122 -8.19 11.78 -1.62
CA ILE A 122 -7.20 10.86 -1.03
C ILE A 122 -7.84 9.50 -0.89
N PHE A 123 -7.13 8.47 -1.35
CA PHE A 123 -7.49 7.06 -1.26
C PHE A 123 -6.45 6.30 -0.44
N CYS A 124 -6.86 5.77 0.71
CA CYS A 124 -6.01 5.02 1.63
C CYS A 124 -6.27 3.53 1.45
N PHE A 125 -5.28 2.78 0.98
CA PHE A 125 -5.41 1.33 0.80
C PHE A 125 -5.20 0.60 2.11
N THR A 126 -6.06 -0.39 2.38
CA THR A 126 -5.80 -1.40 3.41
C THR A 126 -4.76 -2.41 2.91
N GLN A 127 -4.04 -3.04 3.83
CA GLN A 127 -3.08 -4.10 3.52
C GLN A 127 -3.79 -5.44 3.38
N TYR A 128 -3.48 -6.21 2.33
CA TYR A 128 -3.86 -7.60 2.24
C TYR A 128 -2.93 -8.48 3.09
N ASN A 129 -3.41 -9.66 3.46
CA ASN A 129 -2.62 -10.62 4.22
C ASN A 129 -1.99 -11.68 3.29
N PRO A 130 -0.66 -11.68 3.09
CA PRO A 130 0.02 -12.71 2.32
C PRO A 130 0.16 -14.04 3.09
N PHE A 131 -0.10 -14.04 4.41
CA PHE A 131 0.08 -15.18 5.29
C PHE A 131 -1.22 -15.54 6.04
N PRO A 132 -2.29 -15.93 5.33
CA PRO A 132 -3.60 -16.16 5.93
C PRO A 132 -3.61 -17.35 6.92
N ASN A 133 -2.64 -18.26 6.81
CA ASN A 133 -2.51 -19.43 7.67
C ASN A 133 -1.62 -19.16 8.92
N SER A 134 -1.32 -17.90 9.21
CA SER A 134 -0.60 -17.46 10.40
C SER A 134 -1.50 -16.56 11.25
N PRO A 135 -1.98 -17.03 12.44
CA PRO A 135 -2.82 -16.21 13.33
C PRO A 135 -2.16 -14.89 13.71
N LEU A 136 -0.83 -14.89 13.91
CA LEU A 136 -0.06 -13.68 14.21
C LEU A 136 -0.13 -12.67 13.05
N ALA A 137 0.00 -13.13 11.81
CA ALA A 137 -0.09 -12.25 10.65
C ALA A 137 -1.50 -11.67 10.50
N CYS A 138 -2.53 -12.49 10.69
CA CYS A 138 -3.93 -12.04 10.68
C CYS A 138 -4.16 -10.92 11.69
N GLU A 139 -3.84 -11.16 12.97
CA GLU A 139 -3.99 -10.16 14.04
C GLU A 139 -3.28 -8.84 13.73
N LYS A 140 -2.03 -8.91 13.26
CA LYS A 140 -1.22 -7.69 13.03
C LYS A 140 -1.68 -6.90 11.82
N ILE A 141 -2.10 -7.58 10.75
CA ILE A 141 -2.63 -6.92 9.54
C ILE A 141 -4.00 -6.30 9.82
N ASP A 142 -4.87 -6.98 10.55
CA ASP A 142 -6.17 -6.43 10.92
C ASP A 142 -6.00 -5.15 11.75
N ARG A 143 -5.09 -5.17 12.72
CA ARG A 143 -4.78 -3.99 13.54
C ARG A 143 -4.16 -2.85 12.73
N LEU A 144 -3.31 -3.16 11.76
CA LEU A 144 -2.78 -2.16 10.82
C LEU A 144 -3.90 -1.55 9.98
N ASN A 145 -4.82 -2.38 9.49
CA ASN A 145 -5.96 -1.94 8.70
C ASN A 145 -6.94 -1.07 9.50
N GLU A 146 -7.14 -1.36 10.79
CA GLU A 146 -7.90 -0.49 11.70
C GLU A 146 -7.26 0.89 11.82
N MET A 147 -5.95 0.95 12.06
CA MET A 147 -5.23 2.23 12.12
C MET A 147 -5.32 3.02 10.80
N ILE A 148 -5.25 2.34 9.65
CA ILE A 148 -5.41 2.99 8.34
C ILE A 148 -6.82 3.59 8.21
N ARG A 149 -7.88 2.85 8.60
CA ARG A 149 -9.28 3.32 8.56
C ARG A 149 -9.49 4.54 9.46
N GLU A 150 -8.99 4.48 10.71
CA GLU A 150 -9.06 5.60 11.66
C GLU A 150 -8.39 6.87 11.10
N GLN A 151 -7.18 6.71 10.55
CA GLN A 151 -6.45 7.84 9.98
C GLN A 151 -7.14 8.37 8.71
N ALA A 152 -7.60 7.50 7.84
CA ALA A 152 -8.35 7.91 6.64
C ALA A 152 -9.58 8.74 7.03
N HIS A 153 -10.36 8.28 8.00
CA HIS A 153 -11.52 8.99 8.51
C HIS A 153 -11.14 10.38 9.07
N SER A 154 -10.10 10.46 9.91
CA SER A 154 -9.64 11.71 10.54
C SER A 154 -9.19 12.77 9.53
N PHE A 155 -8.78 12.36 8.33
CA PHE A 155 -8.35 13.25 7.25
C PHE A 155 -9.36 13.36 6.10
N ASN A 156 -10.60 12.90 6.28
CA ASN A 156 -11.63 12.89 5.23
C ASN A 156 -11.11 12.24 3.93
N ALA A 157 -10.41 11.10 4.08
CA ALA A 157 -9.92 10.27 2.98
C ALA A 157 -10.78 9.02 2.82
N THR A 158 -10.87 8.52 1.60
CA THR A 158 -11.65 7.32 1.30
C THR A 158 -10.79 6.08 1.51
N VAL A 159 -11.32 5.09 2.23
CA VAL A 159 -10.66 3.79 2.39
C VAL A 159 -10.92 2.93 1.15
N VAL A 160 -9.86 2.37 0.59
CA VAL A 160 -9.91 1.38 -0.51
C VAL A 160 -9.65 -0.01 0.09
N PRO A 161 -10.64 -0.90 0.10
CA PRO A 161 -10.56 -2.17 0.82
C PRO A 161 -9.78 -3.25 0.05
N ALA A 162 -8.50 -3.01 -0.24
CA ALA A 162 -7.68 -3.90 -1.04
C ALA A 162 -7.48 -5.29 -0.41
N HIS A 163 -7.59 -5.40 0.92
CA HIS A 163 -7.51 -6.69 1.61
C HIS A 163 -8.56 -7.68 1.10
N HIS A 164 -9.79 -7.24 0.83
CA HIS A 164 -10.85 -8.12 0.32
C HIS A 164 -10.55 -8.70 -1.07
N TRP A 165 -9.75 -7.99 -1.88
CA TRP A 165 -9.45 -8.48 -3.24
C TRP A 165 -8.53 -9.68 -3.25
N PHE A 166 -7.82 -9.90 -2.14
CA PHE A 166 -6.85 -10.98 -1.98
C PHE A 166 -7.36 -12.13 -1.11
N GLU A 167 -8.47 -11.94 -0.36
CA GLU A 167 -9.02 -12.96 0.53
C GLU A 167 -9.35 -14.26 -0.24
N GLY A 168 -8.75 -15.37 0.20
CA GLY A 168 -8.90 -16.70 -0.42
C GLY A 168 -8.22 -16.85 -1.79
N ARG A 169 -7.51 -15.80 -2.28
CA ARG A 169 -6.90 -15.76 -3.61
C ARG A 169 -5.39 -15.54 -3.58
N GLN A 170 -4.77 -15.66 -2.43
CA GLN A 170 -3.34 -15.35 -2.28
C GLN A 170 -2.47 -16.19 -3.23
N ALA A 171 -2.79 -17.47 -3.38
CA ALA A 171 -2.05 -18.39 -4.27
C ALA A 171 -2.13 -17.96 -5.76
N GLU A 172 -3.22 -17.35 -6.17
CA GLU A 172 -3.43 -16.85 -7.53
C GLU A 172 -2.73 -15.49 -7.75
N LEU A 173 -2.73 -14.62 -6.73
CA LEU A 173 -2.42 -13.19 -6.87
C LEU A 173 -1.04 -12.80 -6.37
N ILE A 174 -0.38 -13.63 -5.56
CA ILE A 174 0.93 -13.34 -4.97
C ILE A 174 2.01 -14.14 -5.69
N TYR A 175 3.07 -13.44 -6.08
CA TYR A 175 4.21 -14.07 -6.73
C TYR A 175 4.95 -15.01 -5.75
N GLY A 176 5.14 -16.27 -6.19
CA GLY A 176 5.85 -17.28 -5.39
C GLY A 176 5.16 -17.67 -4.09
N TYR A 177 3.83 -17.53 -4.00
CA TYR A 177 3.04 -17.98 -2.85
C TYR A 177 3.33 -19.46 -2.53
N GLN A 178 3.43 -19.79 -1.25
CA GLN A 178 3.76 -21.14 -0.79
C GLN A 178 2.66 -21.65 0.16
N THR A 179 2.94 -21.69 1.47
CA THR A 179 2.02 -22.27 2.46
C THR A 179 1.06 -21.24 3.07
N GLY A 180 1.31 -19.95 2.86
CA GLY A 180 0.56 -18.87 3.51
C GLY A 180 0.84 -18.72 4.99
N ARG A 181 1.97 -19.22 5.45
CA ARG A 181 2.49 -19.06 6.81
C ARG A 181 3.59 -18.00 6.84
N ILE A 182 3.74 -17.31 7.96
CA ILE A 182 4.75 -16.26 8.12
C ILE A 182 6.18 -16.79 7.94
N GLU A 183 6.39 -18.08 8.18
CA GLU A 183 7.66 -18.77 8.00
C GLU A 183 8.12 -18.76 6.54
N ASP A 184 7.21 -18.67 5.57
CA ASP A 184 7.55 -18.52 4.15
C ASP A 184 8.39 -17.25 3.89
N ALA A 185 8.31 -16.25 4.77
CA ALA A 185 9.10 -15.01 4.68
C ALA A 185 10.51 -15.11 5.31
N LEU A 186 10.86 -16.22 5.95
CA LEU A 186 12.19 -16.44 6.56
C LEU A 186 13.25 -16.84 5.54
N GLY A 187 12.83 -17.33 4.39
CA GLY A 187 13.70 -17.67 3.26
C GLY A 187 14.29 -16.43 2.57
N GLY A 188 15.17 -16.64 1.61
CA GLY A 188 15.75 -15.57 0.79
C GLY A 188 14.72 -14.85 -0.07
N PHE A 189 13.68 -15.54 -0.50
CA PHE A 189 12.54 -15.00 -1.25
C PHE A 189 11.35 -14.77 -0.30
N LYS A 190 10.66 -13.66 -0.47
CA LYS A 190 9.48 -13.32 0.34
C LYS A 190 8.24 -13.29 -0.54
N PRO A 191 7.30 -14.25 -0.39
CA PRO A 191 6.07 -14.29 -1.18
C PRO A 191 5.03 -13.31 -0.66
N ILE A 192 5.30 -12.01 -0.83
CA ILE A 192 4.48 -10.93 -0.30
C ILE A 192 3.99 -9.94 -1.36
N HIS A 193 4.55 -9.98 -2.58
CA HIS A 193 4.24 -9.03 -3.62
C HIS A 193 3.22 -9.59 -4.62
N PRO A 194 2.32 -8.75 -5.17
CA PRO A 194 1.40 -9.18 -6.20
C PRO A 194 2.17 -9.60 -7.47
N ASN A 195 1.73 -10.66 -8.12
CA ASN A 195 2.13 -10.97 -9.49
C ASN A 195 1.34 -10.09 -10.49
N ASP A 196 1.53 -10.30 -11.80
CA ASP A 196 0.81 -9.55 -12.85
C ASP A 196 -0.71 -9.60 -12.68
N GLN A 197 -1.25 -10.72 -12.21
CA GLN A 197 -2.68 -10.88 -11.97
C GLN A 197 -3.12 -10.09 -10.73
N GLY A 198 -2.34 -10.14 -9.66
CA GLY A 198 -2.57 -9.34 -8.46
C GLY A 198 -2.57 -7.84 -8.79
N HIS A 199 -1.63 -7.36 -9.58
CA HIS A 199 -1.61 -5.97 -10.02
C HIS A 199 -2.83 -5.61 -10.89
N ARG A 200 -3.31 -6.50 -11.76
CA ARG A 200 -4.56 -6.30 -12.52
C ARG A 200 -5.79 -6.21 -11.60
N VAL A 201 -5.87 -7.06 -10.60
CA VAL A 201 -6.97 -7.04 -9.61
C VAL A 201 -6.97 -5.73 -8.83
N ILE A 202 -5.80 -5.27 -8.38
CA ILE A 202 -5.65 -3.97 -7.69
C ILE A 202 -6.09 -2.83 -8.60
N ALA A 203 -5.60 -2.80 -9.84
CA ALA A 203 -5.96 -1.76 -10.81
C ALA A 203 -7.46 -1.72 -11.07
N LYS A 204 -8.08 -2.90 -11.31
CA LYS A 204 -9.52 -3.02 -11.52
C LYS A 204 -10.33 -2.52 -10.33
N GLY A 205 -9.90 -2.82 -9.11
CA GLY A 205 -10.53 -2.33 -7.89
C GLY A 205 -10.34 -0.83 -7.65
N LEU A 206 -9.22 -0.25 -8.10
CA LEU A 206 -8.93 1.18 -7.96
C LEU A 206 -9.67 2.06 -8.99
N VAL A 207 -9.87 1.58 -10.22
CA VAL A 207 -10.47 2.35 -11.33
C VAL A 207 -11.78 3.05 -10.96
N PRO A 208 -12.76 2.42 -10.28
CA PRO A 208 -13.99 3.11 -9.87
C PRO A 208 -13.74 4.36 -9.02
N TYR A 209 -12.76 4.31 -8.12
CA TYR A 209 -12.37 5.46 -7.27
C TYR A 209 -11.73 6.59 -8.08
N LEU A 210 -10.94 6.27 -9.11
CA LEU A 210 -10.35 7.27 -9.99
C LEU A 210 -11.38 7.91 -10.91
N ALA A 211 -12.35 7.12 -11.40
CA ALA A 211 -13.36 7.55 -12.35
C ALA A 211 -14.51 8.35 -11.70
N SER A 212 -14.80 8.14 -10.42
CA SER A 212 -15.81 8.93 -9.69
C SER A 212 -15.45 10.42 -9.70
N ARG A 213 -16.48 11.30 -9.76
CA ARG A 213 -16.31 12.77 -9.72
C ARG A 213 -16.26 13.26 -8.28
#